data_5de8d2cfc5b3037a0d4f97cddc37f914
#
_entry.id   5de8d2cfc5b3037a0d4f97cddc37f914
#
_cell.length_a   1.000
_cell.length_b   1.000
_cell.length_c   1.000
_cell.angle_alpha   90.00
_cell.angle_beta   90.00
_cell.angle_gamma   90.00
#
_symmetry.space_group_name_H-M   'P 1'
#
loop_
_entity.id
_entity.type
_entity.pdbx_description
1 polymer ?
#
loop_
_entity_poly.entity_id
_entity_poly.type
_entity_poly.pdbx_seq_one_letter_code
_entity_poly.pdbx_strand_id
1 'polypeptide(L)'
;MRIGIVGGGIMGISLAYFLTRQGHAVEVFEASPTLGGLAGPLVLEDGTEVDRFYHTILSSDHHLRTLCRELGIEDQMRFQTTRTGFYHKGKIFSMNNIVEFLRFPPLGWIDRFRLGITVVYAQLVSDWKSLEGISVEDWLMRLSGKNTYQNIWRPLLRAKFDGTFANTPATYIWSRLVRMKSTRGGASQKEEAGHLIGGYMTLLKAMVTKIETAGGIIHLKTPVQEVVVRDGKAEGLRIGEEVQKFDRTVVTLQSPIFKRLIPSAGAEYLDFLSKTDYIGIVCPIMVLDEALTEYWTINITDERIPFTGVIETTAYIDPKYVGGHHLVYLPKYTSPGSEWQKKTDVEIRQIWVDNLKLMFPGFDEKRIRYFIINRERYVEPLHPLNSSHLIPDVKTPVEGLYLSTTAQIYPALTNGESVTRHADTSAKIILGLPA
;
A
#
# COMPACT_ATOMS: atom_id res chain seq x y z
N MET A 1 29.74 -11.04 1.47
CA MET A 1 29.74 -9.60 1.15
C MET A 1 29.12 -8.86 2.31
N ARG A 2 29.58 -7.63 2.52
CA ARG A 2 28.96 -6.69 3.48
C ARG A 2 27.99 -5.76 2.70
N ILE A 3 26.72 -5.77 3.05
CA ILE A 3 25.66 -5.06 2.32
C ILE A 3 24.97 -4.05 3.23
N GLY A 4 24.96 -2.77 2.83
CA GLY A 4 24.25 -1.70 3.52
C GLY A 4 22.89 -1.44 2.89
N ILE A 5 21.83 -1.42 3.68
CA ILE A 5 20.46 -1.17 3.25
C ILE A 5 19.96 0.12 3.90
N VAL A 6 19.46 1.05 3.07
CA VAL A 6 18.87 2.31 3.52
C VAL A 6 17.35 2.21 3.49
N GLY A 7 16.75 2.26 4.68
CA GLY A 7 15.30 2.17 4.91
C GLY A 7 14.88 0.87 5.60
N GLY A 8 14.28 1.00 6.77
CA GLY A 8 13.76 -0.08 7.63
C GLY A 8 12.27 -0.35 7.44
N GLY A 9 11.69 0.00 6.27
CA GLY A 9 10.34 -0.37 5.90
C GLY A 9 10.23 -1.86 5.58
N ILE A 10 8.99 -2.34 5.29
CA ILE A 10 8.76 -3.75 4.95
C ILE A 10 9.65 -4.24 3.78
N MET A 11 9.92 -3.38 2.79
CA MET A 11 10.82 -3.69 1.67
C MET A 11 12.26 -3.95 2.16
N GLY A 12 12.82 -3.03 2.95
CA GLY A 12 14.20 -3.12 3.43
C GLY A 12 14.43 -4.29 4.39
N ILE A 13 13.50 -4.53 5.31
CA ILE A 13 13.57 -5.66 6.25
C ILE A 13 13.40 -6.99 5.53
N SER A 14 12.47 -7.09 4.56
CA SER A 14 12.33 -8.31 3.75
C SER A 14 13.59 -8.58 2.92
N LEU A 15 14.16 -7.55 2.31
CA LEU A 15 15.40 -7.65 1.55
C LEU A 15 16.57 -8.10 2.46
N ALA A 16 16.70 -7.48 3.64
CA ALA A 16 17.70 -7.86 4.63
C ALA A 16 17.56 -9.35 5.03
N TYR A 17 16.33 -9.81 5.27
CA TYR A 17 16.06 -11.21 5.58
C TYR A 17 16.51 -12.15 4.46
N PHE A 18 16.16 -11.86 3.20
CA PHE A 18 16.53 -12.72 2.07
C PHE A 18 18.06 -12.73 1.83
N LEU A 19 18.73 -11.59 1.97
CA LEU A 19 20.19 -11.49 1.81
C LEU A 19 20.94 -12.18 2.94
N THR A 20 20.51 -12.01 4.19
CA THR A 20 21.11 -12.65 5.36
C THR A 20 20.96 -14.17 5.30
N ARG A 21 19.79 -14.66 4.83
CA ARG A 21 19.54 -16.10 4.60
C ARG A 21 20.49 -16.74 3.59
N GLN A 22 21.06 -15.93 2.68
CA GLN A 22 22.09 -16.35 1.72
C GLN A 22 23.54 -16.21 2.29
N GLY A 23 23.69 -15.96 3.58
CA GLY A 23 24.98 -15.91 4.25
C GLY A 23 25.75 -14.59 4.08
N HIS A 24 25.06 -13.48 3.79
CA HIS A 24 25.68 -12.17 3.67
C HIS A 24 25.57 -11.36 4.96
N ALA A 25 26.61 -10.57 5.27
CA ALA A 25 26.58 -9.61 6.36
C ALA A 25 25.76 -8.39 5.94
N VAL A 26 24.65 -8.13 6.62
CA VAL A 26 23.70 -7.09 6.26
C VAL A 26 23.55 -6.10 7.40
N GLU A 27 23.57 -4.81 7.07
CA GLU A 27 23.26 -3.72 7.99
C GLU A 27 22.15 -2.86 7.42
N VAL A 28 21.08 -2.63 8.22
CA VAL A 28 19.93 -1.80 7.85
C VAL A 28 19.99 -0.50 8.63
N PHE A 29 19.80 0.63 7.93
CA PHE A 29 19.80 1.97 8.50
C PHE A 29 18.42 2.59 8.36
N GLU A 30 17.76 2.85 9.50
CA GLU A 30 16.44 3.47 9.59
C GLU A 30 16.52 4.78 10.37
N ALA A 31 15.99 5.85 9.76
CA ALA A 31 16.01 7.17 10.37
C ALA A 31 15.00 7.31 11.53
N SER A 32 13.91 6.54 11.46
CA SER A 32 12.84 6.53 12.45
C SER A 32 13.25 5.77 13.73
N PRO A 33 12.60 6.04 14.88
CA PRO A 33 12.75 5.23 16.08
C PRO A 33 12.10 3.84 15.97
N THR A 34 11.29 3.59 14.94
CA THR A 34 10.55 2.35 14.73
C THR A 34 10.71 1.85 13.30
N LEU A 35 10.68 0.53 13.12
CA LEU A 35 10.65 -0.11 11.80
C LEU A 35 9.26 -0.07 11.17
N GLY A 36 9.21 -0.42 9.89
CA GLY A 36 7.97 -0.72 9.17
C GLY A 36 7.57 0.31 8.13
N GLY A 37 8.01 1.55 8.23
CA GLY A 37 7.61 2.60 7.30
C GLY A 37 6.09 2.78 7.27
N LEU A 38 5.44 2.58 6.09
CA LEU A 38 3.98 2.62 5.96
C LEU A 38 3.27 1.47 6.69
N ALA A 39 3.93 0.33 6.88
CA ALA A 39 3.42 -0.81 7.65
C ALA A 39 3.88 -0.77 9.12
N GLY A 40 4.45 0.35 9.56
CA GLY A 40 4.87 0.55 10.94
C GLY A 40 3.69 0.71 11.91
N PRO A 41 3.97 0.57 13.20
CA PRO A 41 2.97 0.65 14.25
C PRO A 41 2.60 2.08 14.58
N LEU A 42 1.42 2.24 15.13
CA LEU A 42 0.96 3.38 15.91
C LEU A 42 0.66 2.89 17.32
N VAL A 43 1.21 3.53 18.32
CA VAL A 43 0.94 3.23 19.73
C VAL A 43 -0.08 4.24 20.24
N LEU A 44 -1.23 3.74 20.71
CA LEU A 44 -2.27 4.55 21.35
C LEU A 44 -1.83 4.99 22.75
N GLU A 45 -2.53 5.96 23.34
CA GLU A 45 -2.20 6.49 24.70
C GLU A 45 -2.28 5.43 25.80
N ASP A 46 -3.12 4.40 25.61
CA ASP A 46 -3.27 3.27 26.54
C ASP A 46 -2.19 2.17 26.33
N GLY A 47 -1.25 2.38 25.40
CA GLY A 47 -0.19 1.44 25.06
C GLY A 47 -0.55 0.39 24.01
N THR A 48 -1.78 0.38 23.51
CA THR A 48 -2.19 -0.54 22.45
C THR A 48 -1.46 -0.23 21.15
N GLU A 49 -0.81 -1.24 20.56
CA GLU A 49 -0.15 -1.14 19.25
C GLU A 49 -1.13 -1.54 18.15
N VAL A 50 -1.32 -0.67 17.14
CA VAL A 50 -2.18 -0.88 15.98
C VAL A 50 -1.43 -0.52 14.69
N ASP A 51 -1.88 -1.00 13.54
CA ASP A 51 -1.27 -0.60 12.25
C ASP A 51 -1.52 0.89 11.97
N ARG A 52 -0.48 1.62 11.61
CA ARG A 52 -0.55 3.06 11.28
C ARG A 52 -1.42 3.35 10.06
N PHE A 53 -1.46 2.44 9.10
CA PHE A 53 -2.36 2.44 7.94
C PHE A 53 -2.99 1.07 7.81
N TYR A 54 -4.20 1.01 7.27
CA TYR A 54 -4.89 -0.25 7.06
C TYR A 54 -4.17 -1.12 6.03
N HIS A 55 -3.92 -2.36 6.40
CA HIS A 55 -3.34 -3.37 5.53
C HIS A 55 -4.13 -4.66 5.65
N THR A 56 -4.56 -5.17 4.51
CA THR A 56 -5.35 -6.41 4.45
C THR A 56 -4.57 -7.48 3.70
N ILE A 57 -4.55 -8.67 4.26
CA ILE A 57 -3.97 -9.87 3.64
C ILE A 57 -5.10 -10.62 2.95
N LEU A 58 -4.87 -11.09 1.73
CA LEU A 58 -5.84 -11.92 1.03
C LEU A 58 -5.42 -13.39 1.06
N SER A 59 -6.39 -14.30 0.96
CA SER A 59 -6.12 -15.76 0.90
C SER A 59 -5.21 -16.14 -0.28
N SER A 60 -5.19 -15.32 -1.33
CA SER A 60 -4.36 -15.42 -2.52
C SER A 60 -2.95 -14.82 -2.40
N ASP A 61 -2.61 -14.22 -1.29
CA ASP A 61 -1.27 -13.65 -1.06
C ASP A 61 -0.28 -14.79 -0.71
N HIS A 62 0.03 -15.63 -1.71
CA HIS A 62 0.75 -16.90 -1.54
C HIS A 62 2.19 -16.72 -1.10
N HIS A 63 2.91 -15.70 -1.64
CA HIS A 63 4.29 -15.43 -1.26
C HIS A 63 4.37 -14.97 0.20
N LEU A 64 3.53 -14.04 0.60
CA LEU A 64 3.47 -13.54 1.97
C LEU A 64 3.12 -14.66 2.97
N ARG A 65 2.15 -15.53 2.62
CA ARG A 65 1.77 -16.67 3.44
C ARG A 65 2.91 -17.70 3.57
N THR A 66 3.63 -17.96 2.48
CA THR A 66 4.82 -18.83 2.50
C THR A 66 5.91 -18.23 3.39
N LEU A 67 6.15 -16.93 3.28
CA LEU A 67 7.09 -16.22 4.16
C LEU A 67 6.69 -16.34 5.64
N CYS A 68 5.41 -16.14 5.98
CA CYS A 68 4.92 -16.33 7.36
C CYS A 68 5.14 -17.75 7.87
N ARG A 69 4.97 -18.76 7.00
CA ARG A 69 5.23 -20.18 7.33
C ARG A 69 6.72 -20.43 7.59
N GLU A 70 7.60 -19.91 6.75
CA GLU A 70 9.07 -20.03 6.91
C GLU A 70 9.55 -19.33 8.19
N LEU A 71 8.90 -18.25 8.58
CA LEU A 71 9.17 -17.51 9.82
C LEU A 71 8.57 -18.17 11.08
N GLY A 72 7.68 -19.16 10.91
CA GLY A 72 7.01 -19.84 12.02
C GLY A 72 5.88 -19.05 12.67
N ILE A 73 5.24 -18.13 11.91
CA ILE A 73 4.13 -17.28 12.38
C ILE A 73 2.83 -17.47 11.59
N GLU A 74 2.68 -18.53 10.79
CA GLU A 74 1.47 -18.78 10.01
C GLU A 74 0.24 -18.97 10.92
N ASP A 75 0.44 -19.51 12.13
CA ASP A 75 -0.58 -19.68 13.15
C ASP A 75 -1.13 -18.36 13.73
N GLN A 76 -0.44 -17.25 13.50
CA GLN A 76 -0.92 -15.90 13.87
C GLN A 76 -1.75 -15.23 12.79
N MET A 77 -1.85 -15.85 11.60
CA MET A 77 -2.67 -15.34 10.51
C MET A 77 -4.13 -15.76 10.68
N ARG A 78 -5.06 -14.82 10.57
CA ARG A 78 -6.50 -15.03 10.70
C ARG A 78 -7.20 -14.52 9.45
N PHE A 79 -8.16 -15.28 8.96
CA PHE A 79 -9.03 -14.91 7.85
C PHE A 79 -10.48 -14.93 8.33
N GLN A 80 -11.25 -13.93 7.91
CA GLN A 80 -12.68 -13.82 8.21
C GLN A 80 -13.45 -13.34 6.98
N THR A 81 -14.69 -13.79 6.85
CA THR A 81 -15.62 -13.28 5.84
C THR A 81 -15.91 -11.82 6.11
N THR A 82 -15.81 -10.99 5.07
CA THR A 82 -16.02 -9.54 5.14
C THR A 82 -17.27 -9.11 4.41
N ARG A 83 -17.71 -7.89 4.70
CA ARG A 83 -18.81 -7.22 4.02
C ARG A 83 -18.32 -5.90 3.41
N THR A 84 -18.69 -5.67 2.15
CA THR A 84 -18.37 -4.45 1.40
C THR A 84 -19.63 -3.64 1.16
N GLY A 85 -19.55 -2.35 1.46
CA GLY A 85 -20.61 -1.38 1.23
C GLY A 85 -20.23 -0.32 0.18
N PHE A 86 -21.24 0.34 -0.36
CA PHE A 86 -21.12 1.52 -1.22
C PHE A 86 -22.02 2.63 -0.69
N TYR A 87 -21.42 3.78 -0.39
CA TYR A 87 -22.16 4.99 -0.07
C TYR A 87 -22.40 5.77 -1.35
N HIS A 88 -23.69 5.92 -1.70
CA HIS A 88 -24.14 6.61 -2.90
C HIS A 88 -25.36 7.44 -2.60
N LYS A 89 -25.32 8.74 -2.90
CA LYS A 89 -26.44 9.69 -2.73
C LYS A 89 -27.14 9.59 -1.37
N GLY A 90 -26.33 9.57 -0.30
CA GLY A 90 -26.83 9.57 1.09
C GLY A 90 -27.28 8.22 1.64
N LYS A 91 -27.02 7.11 0.93
CA LYS A 91 -27.40 5.75 1.37
C LYS A 91 -26.24 4.78 1.23
N ILE A 92 -26.15 3.81 2.15
CA ILE A 92 -25.21 2.69 2.08
C ILE A 92 -25.94 1.50 1.43
N PHE A 93 -25.31 0.91 0.41
CA PHE A 93 -25.78 -0.28 -0.30
C PHE A 93 -24.77 -1.40 -0.13
N SER A 94 -25.24 -2.60 0.21
CA SER A 94 -24.41 -3.80 0.30
C SER A 94 -24.09 -4.36 -1.09
N MET A 95 -22.86 -4.93 -1.26
CA MET A 95 -22.43 -5.57 -2.51
C MET A 95 -21.51 -6.79 -2.21
N ASN A 96 -22.01 -7.75 -1.45
CA ASN A 96 -21.22 -8.90 -0.99
C ASN A 96 -21.40 -10.18 -1.81
N ASN A 97 -22.50 -10.26 -2.55
CA ASN A 97 -22.86 -11.47 -3.31
C ASN A 97 -23.58 -11.10 -4.61
N ILE A 98 -23.76 -12.12 -5.45
CA ILE A 98 -24.38 -11.94 -6.77
C ILE A 98 -25.81 -11.38 -6.71
N VAL A 99 -26.58 -11.73 -5.69
CA VAL A 99 -27.96 -11.25 -5.53
C VAL A 99 -27.98 -9.76 -5.19
N GLU A 100 -27.13 -9.32 -4.26
CA GLU A 100 -26.96 -7.90 -3.92
C GLU A 100 -26.45 -7.10 -5.12
N PHE A 101 -25.48 -7.64 -5.86
CA PHE A 101 -25.00 -7.04 -7.10
C PHE A 101 -26.11 -6.88 -8.13
N LEU A 102 -26.91 -7.92 -8.37
CA LEU A 102 -28.03 -7.88 -9.30
C LEU A 102 -29.14 -6.92 -8.86
N ARG A 103 -29.22 -6.59 -7.57
CA ARG A 103 -30.18 -5.63 -7.00
C ARG A 103 -29.57 -4.26 -6.69
N PHE A 104 -28.31 -4.01 -7.08
CA PHE A 104 -27.59 -2.77 -6.75
C PHE A 104 -28.29 -1.53 -7.35
N PRO A 105 -28.98 -0.69 -6.56
CA PRO A 105 -29.89 0.34 -7.08
C PRO A 105 -29.22 1.45 -7.90
N PRO A 106 -27.94 1.82 -7.67
CA PRO A 106 -27.28 2.85 -8.46
C PRO A 106 -27.13 2.52 -9.96
N LEU A 107 -27.30 1.24 -10.35
CA LEU A 107 -27.12 0.77 -11.71
C LEU A 107 -28.40 0.14 -12.27
N GLY A 108 -28.71 0.42 -13.53
CA GLY A 108 -29.72 -0.31 -14.30
C GLY A 108 -29.31 -1.75 -14.61
N TRP A 109 -30.23 -2.59 -15.07
CA TRP A 109 -29.94 -4.01 -15.33
C TRP A 109 -28.89 -4.20 -16.46
N ILE A 110 -28.92 -3.35 -17.51
CA ILE A 110 -27.91 -3.36 -18.58
C ILE A 110 -26.53 -3.01 -18.03
N ASP A 111 -26.45 -2.00 -17.15
CA ASP A 111 -25.21 -1.53 -16.56
C ASP A 111 -24.59 -2.60 -15.65
N ARG A 112 -25.42 -3.29 -14.86
CA ARG A 112 -24.96 -4.43 -14.03
C ARG A 112 -24.41 -5.56 -14.88
N PHE A 113 -25.10 -5.91 -15.96
CA PHE A 113 -24.61 -6.92 -16.89
C PHE A 113 -23.27 -6.53 -17.52
N ARG A 114 -23.15 -5.29 -18.01
CA ARG A 114 -21.89 -4.76 -18.56
C ARG A 114 -20.77 -4.73 -17.52
N LEU A 115 -21.07 -4.34 -16.29
CA LEU A 115 -20.08 -4.36 -15.20
C LEU A 115 -19.62 -5.79 -14.91
N GLY A 116 -20.54 -6.76 -14.88
CA GLY A 116 -20.19 -8.18 -14.78
C GLY A 116 -19.27 -8.66 -15.90
N ILE A 117 -19.58 -8.31 -17.16
CA ILE A 117 -18.71 -8.59 -18.31
C ILE A 117 -17.35 -7.94 -18.15
N THR A 118 -17.28 -6.69 -17.68
CA THR A 118 -16.00 -5.99 -17.45
C THR A 118 -15.11 -6.76 -16.48
N VAL A 119 -15.67 -7.27 -15.37
CA VAL A 119 -14.94 -8.08 -14.40
C VAL A 119 -14.45 -9.39 -15.01
N VAL A 120 -15.29 -10.10 -15.75
CA VAL A 120 -14.94 -11.36 -16.42
C VAL A 120 -13.89 -11.12 -17.50
N TYR A 121 -14.07 -10.09 -18.34
CA TYR A 121 -13.11 -9.75 -19.39
C TYR A 121 -11.72 -9.42 -18.81
N ALA A 122 -11.67 -8.62 -17.74
CA ALA A 122 -10.40 -8.32 -17.08
C ALA A 122 -9.64 -9.59 -16.65
N GLN A 123 -10.36 -10.63 -16.22
CA GLN A 123 -9.76 -11.90 -15.81
C GLN A 123 -9.27 -12.77 -16.97
N LEU A 124 -9.73 -12.52 -18.18
CA LEU A 124 -9.33 -13.23 -19.40
C LEU A 124 -8.13 -12.57 -20.10
N VAL A 125 -7.85 -11.31 -19.79
CA VAL A 125 -6.68 -10.59 -20.34
C VAL A 125 -5.41 -11.11 -19.67
N SER A 126 -4.61 -11.87 -20.42
CA SER A 126 -3.29 -12.36 -19.99
C SER A 126 -2.16 -11.40 -20.40
N ASP A 127 -2.27 -10.76 -21.57
CA ASP A 127 -1.33 -9.73 -22.03
C ASP A 127 -1.74 -8.35 -21.52
N TRP A 128 -1.29 -8.04 -20.30
CA TRP A 128 -1.55 -6.75 -19.67
C TRP A 128 -0.84 -5.57 -20.37
N LYS A 129 0.25 -5.84 -21.13
CA LYS A 129 0.96 -4.79 -21.87
C LYS A 129 0.06 -4.13 -22.91
N SER A 130 -0.86 -4.88 -23.51
CA SER A 130 -1.86 -4.33 -24.43
C SER A 130 -2.80 -3.27 -23.80
N LEU A 131 -2.85 -3.18 -22.47
CA LEU A 131 -3.66 -2.22 -21.73
C LEU A 131 -2.88 -0.96 -21.33
N GLU A 132 -1.57 -0.92 -21.45
CA GLU A 132 -0.74 0.20 -20.99
C GLU A 132 -0.99 1.50 -21.76
N GLY A 133 -1.26 1.40 -23.06
CA GLY A 133 -1.55 2.54 -23.92
C GLY A 133 -3.00 3.01 -23.89
N ILE A 134 -3.86 2.32 -23.15
CA ILE A 134 -5.30 2.63 -23.07
C ILE A 134 -5.56 3.33 -21.74
N SER A 135 -6.22 4.51 -21.75
CA SER A 135 -6.60 5.18 -20.51
C SER A 135 -7.62 4.35 -19.73
N VAL A 136 -7.56 4.41 -18.40
CA VAL A 136 -8.53 3.75 -17.53
C VAL A 136 -9.96 4.20 -17.82
N GLU A 137 -10.13 5.47 -18.18
CA GLU A 137 -11.43 6.05 -18.57
C GLU A 137 -11.98 5.41 -19.83
N ASP A 138 -11.21 5.42 -20.94
CA ASP A 138 -11.64 4.86 -22.22
C ASP A 138 -11.95 3.37 -22.11
N TRP A 139 -11.11 2.64 -21.40
CA TRP A 139 -11.28 1.21 -21.17
C TRP A 139 -12.57 0.90 -20.41
N LEU A 140 -12.84 1.63 -19.32
CA LEU A 140 -14.03 1.44 -18.49
C LEU A 140 -15.29 1.93 -19.18
N MET A 141 -15.25 3.06 -19.91
CA MET A 141 -16.41 3.53 -20.70
C MET A 141 -16.77 2.54 -21.80
N ARG A 142 -15.77 1.98 -22.49
CA ARG A 142 -16.01 0.97 -23.55
C ARG A 142 -16.65 -0.30 -23.00
N LEU A 143 -16.17 -0.83 -21.87
CA LEU A 143 -16.62 -2.09 -21.30
C LEU A 143 -17.87 -1.93 -20.44
N SER A 144 -17.79 -1.12 -19.39
CA SER A 144 -18.86 -0.96 -18.41
C SER A 144 -19.98 -0.02 -18.88
N GLY A 145 -19.71 0.85 -19.87
CA GLY A 145 -20.63 1.87 -20.36
C GLY A 145 -20.59 3.18 -19.59
N LYS A 146 -21.08 4.24 -20.23
CA LYS A 146 -21.02 5.62 -19.73
C LYS A 146 -21.71 5.78 -18.37
N ASN A 147 -22.87 5.16 -18.17
CA ASN A 147 -23.64 5.29 -16.93
C ASN A 147 -22.90 4.65 -15.74
N THR A 148 -22.38 3.41 -15.90
CA THR A 148 -21.57 2.74 -14.88
C THR A 148 -20.30 3.52 -14.60
N TYR A 149 -19.64 4.03 -15.64
CA TYR A 149 -18.46 4.85 -15.49
C TYR A 149 -18.74 6.09 -14.63
N GLN A 150 -19.78 6.85 -14.94
CA GLN A 150 -20.11 8.09 -14.24
C GLN A 150 -20.57 7.89 -12.80
N ASN A 151 -21.32 6.81 -12.51
CA ASN A 151 -21.90 6.61 -11.18
C ASN A 151 -21.00 5.78 -10.24
N ILE A 152 -20.07 4.98 -10.77
CA ILE A 152 -19.24 4.09 -9.97
C ILE A 152 -17.75 4.40 -10.17
N TRP A 153 -17.23 4.22 -11.39
CA TRP A 153 -15.79 4.25 -11.62
C TRP A 153 -15.18 5.64 -11.46
N ARG A 154 -15.79 6.64 -12.08
CA ARG A 154 -15.26 8.01 -12.05
C ARG A 154 -15.18 8.57 -10.62
N PRO A 155 -16.22 8.48 -9.76
CA PRO A 155 -16.11 8.91 -8.38
C PRO A 155 -15.00 8.19 -7.60
N LEU A 156 -14.86 6.86 -7.77
CA LEU A 156 -13.81 6.08 -7.11
C LEU A 156 -12.40 6.48 -7.60
N LEU A 157 -12.23 6.67 -8.91
CA LEU A 157 -10.97 7.13 -9.48
C LEU A 157 -10.62 8.55 -9.01
N ARG A 158 -11.60 9.47 -9.01
CA ARG A 158 -11.40 10.83 -8.47
C ARG A 158 -10.97 10.81 -7.01
N ALA A 159 -11.63 10.00 -6.19
CA ALA A 159 -11.29 9.86 -4.78
C ALA A 159 -9.88 9.29 -4.58
N LYS A 160 -9.50 8.28 -5.38
CA LYS A 160 -8.18 7.65 -5.31
C LYS A 160 -7.05 8.53 -5.83
N PHE A 161 -7.27 9.27 -6.91
CA PHE A 161 -6.23 10.07 -7.58
C PHE A 161 -6.33 11.57 -7.31
N ASP A 162 -7.12 11.98 -6.33
CA ASP A 162 -7.36 13.39 -6.00
C ASP A 162 -7.76 14.23 -7.24
N GLY A 163 -8.56 13.65 -8.12
CA GLY A 163 -9.06 14.27 -9.34
C GLY A 163 -8.18 14.13 -10.60
N THR A 164 -6.94 13.69 -10.48
CA THR A 164 -5.96 13.66 -11.58
C THR A 164 -5.65 12.24 -12.06
N PHE A 165 -6.51 11.66 -12.90
CA PHE A 165 -6.33 10.29 -13.41
C PHE A 165 -6.40 10.14 -14.95
N ALA A 166 -6.42 11.24 -15.68
CA ALA A 166 -6.53 11.20 -17.15
C ALA A 166 -5.40 10.40 -17.83
N ASN A 167 -4.21 10.41 -17.23
CA ASN A 167 -3.04 9.69 -17.73
C ASN A 167 -2.82 8.31 -17.05
N THR A 168 -3.83 7.78 -16.37
CA THR A 168 -3.75 6.47 -15.70
C THR A 168 -4.09 5.35 -16.67
N PRO A 169 -3.25 4.31 -16.83
CA PRO A 169 -3.50 3.19 -17.73
C PRO A 169 -4.60 2.25 -17.21
N ALA A 170 -5.24 1.54 -18.12
CA ALA A 170 -6.25 0.53 -17.82
C ALA A 170 -5.71 -0.60 -16.91
N THR A 171 -4.41 -0.87 -16.95
CA THR A 171 -3.71 -1.83 -16.07
C THR A 171 -3.99 -1.56 -14.60
N TYR A 172 -4.24 -0.31 -14.21
CA TYR A 172 -4.54 0.08 -12.83
C TYR A 172 -5.81 -0.60 -12.29
N ILE A 173 -6.90 -0.57 -13.02
CA ILE A 173 -8.15 -1.27 -12.62
C ILE A 173 -8.07 -2.75 -12.94
N TRP A 174 -7.46 -3.12 -14.07
CA TRP A 174 -7.25 -4.51 -14.44
C TRP A 174 -6.57 -5.32 -13.32
N SER A 175 -5.46 -4.85 -12.77
CA SER A 175 -4.73 -5.54 -11.70
C SER A 175 -5.58 -5.72 -10.44
N ARG A 176 -6.44 -4.77 -10.11
CA ARG A 176 -7.39 -4.87 -8.98
C ARG A 176 -8.46 -5.93 -9.23
N LEU A 177 -9.06 -5.93 -10.42
CA LEU A 177 -10.09 -6.91 -10.78
C LEU A 177 -9.54 -8.33 -10.86
N VAL A 178 -8.31 -8.51 -11.36
CA VAL A 178 -7.62 -9.80 -11.36
C VAL A 178 -7.34 -10.29 -9.93
N ARG A 179 -6.85 -9.42 -9.06
CA ARG A 179 -6.60 -9.76 -7.65
C ARG A 179 -7.89 -10.13 -6.90
N MET A 180 -9.00 -9.44 -7.17
CA MET A 180 -10.30 -9.76 -6.55
C MET A 180 -10.85 -11.14 -6.93
N LYS A 181 -10.50 -11.69 -8.10
CA LYS A 181 -10.89 -13.07 -8.48
C LYS A 181 -10.32 -14.10 -7.51
N SER A 182 -9.09 -13.92 -7.11
CA SER A 182 -8.37 -14.87 -6.25
C SER A 182 -8.91 -14.92 -4.82
N THR A 183 -9.69 -13.91 -4.38
CA THR A 183 -10.33 -13.89 -3.06
C THR A 183 -11.66 -14.65 -3.01
N ARG A 184 -12.24 -14.97 -4.16
CA ARG A 184 -13.54 -15.68 -4.29
C ARG A 184 -13.39 -17.14 -4.67
N GLY A 185 -12.24 -17.73 -4.43
CA GLY A 185 -11.93 -19.13 -4.70
C GLY A 185 -12.44 -20.04 -3.59
N GLY A 186 -13.50 -20.80 -3.86
CA GLY A 186 -14.06 -21.81 -2.95
C GLY A 186 -15.58 -21.91 -3.06
N ALA A 187 -16.17 -22.91 -2.46
CA ALA A 187 -17.62 -23.18 -2.52
C ALA A 187 -18.49 -22.06 -1.91
N SER A 188 -17.93 -21.15 -1.11
CA SER A 188 -18.68 -20.11 -0.41
C SER A 188 -18.88 -18.82 -1.20
N GLN A 189 -18.10 -18.53 -2.26
CA GLN A 189 -18.11 -17.26 -3.03
C GLN A 189 -18.07 -15.98 -2.17
N LYS A 190 -17.71 -16.09 -0.89
CA LYS A 190 -17.63 -14.96 0.04
C LYS A 190 -16.25 -14.37 0.00
N GLU A 191 -16.18 -13.03 0.06
CA GLU A 191 -14.91 -12.31 0.17
C GLU A 191 -14.34 -12.51 1.58
N GLU A 192 -13.05 -12.89 1.65
CA GLU A 192 -12.33 -13.07 2.91
C GLU A 192 -11.20 -12.06 3.00
N ALA A 193 -11.06 -11.43 4.15
CA ALA A 193 -9.91 -10.61 4.52
C ALA A 193 -9.15 -11.25 5.67
N GLY A 194 -7.83 -11.14 5.60
CA GLY A 194 -6.93 -11.66 6.62
C GLY A 194 -6.09 -10.56 7.25
N HIS A 195 -5.59 -10.88 8.44
CA HIS A 195 -4.65 -10.06 9.20
C HIS A 195 -3.70 -10.96 10.00
N LEU A 196 -2.59 -10.40 10.43
CA LEU A 196 -1.72 -10.98 11.46
C LEU A 196 -2.16 -10.45 12.84
N ILE A 197 -2.22 -11.31 13.84
CA ILE A 197 -2.38 -10.88 15.23
C ILE A 197 -1.18 -10.00 15.59
N GLY A 198 -1.43 -8.77 16.08
CA GLY A 198 -0.39 -7.76 16.30
C GLY A 198 0.05 -7.00 15.03
N GLY A 199 -0.72 -7.11 13.93
CA GLY A 199 -0.48 -6.37 12.69
C GLY A 199 0.78 -6.80 11.92
N TYR A 200 1.22 -5.95 11.00
CA TYR A 200 2.45 -6.19 10.22
C TYR A 200 3.72 -6.18 11.06
N MET A 201 3.68 -5.60 12.26
CA MET A 201 4.82 -5.66 13.18
C MET A 201 5.17 -7.08 13.60
N THR A 202 4.23 -7.99 13.65
CA THR A 202 4.48 -9.43 13.90
C THR A 202 5.38 -10.03 12.82
N LEU A 203 5.10 -9.73 11.55
CA LEU A 203 5.97 -10.16 10.43
C LEU A 203 7.35 -9.52 10.52
N LEU A 204 7.42 -8.21 10.76
CA LEU A 204 8.68 -7.48 10.86
C LEU A 204 9.55 -7.99 12.02
N LYS A 205 8.97 -8.16 13.21
CA LYS A 205 9.68 -8.69 14.40
C LYS A 205 10.23 -10.11 14.13
N ALA A 206 9.46 -10.96 13.45
CA ALA A 206 9.92 -12.31 13.09
C ALA A 206 11.11 -12.29 12.12
N MET A 207 11.05 -11.43 11.08
CA MET A 207 12.20 -11.26 10.17
C MET A 207 13.42 -10.67 10.88
N VAL A 208 13.25 -9.64 11.71
CA VAL A 208 14.32 -9.02 12.50
C VAL A 208 15.02 -10.05 13.35
N THR A 209 14.29 -10.88 14.09
CA THR A 209 14.86 -11.96 14.89
C THR A 209 15.75 -12.89 14.07
N LYS A 210 15.32 -13.25 12.84
CA LYS A 210 16.11 -14.09 11.94
C LYS A 210 17.37 -13.38 11.42
N ILE A 211 17.24 -12.09 11.07
CA ILE A 211 18.36 -11.26 10.61
C ILE A 211 19.43 -11.15 11.71
N GLU A 212 19.03 -10.79 12.93
CA GLU A 212 19.95 -10.62 14.06
C GLU A 212 20.60 -11.95 14.50
N THR A 213 19.83 -13.04 14.52
CA THR A 213 20.35 -14.39 14.81
C THR A 213 21.42 -14.81 13.79
N ALA A 214 21.31 -14.37 12.55
CA ALA A 214 22.32 -14.63 11.51
C ALA A 214 23.46 -13.58 11.47
N GLY A 215 23.52 -12.66 12.45
CA GLY A 215 24.58 -11.66 12.57
C GLY A 215 24.33 -10.36 11.80
N GLY A 216 23.12 -10.15 11.24
CA GLY A 216 22.73 -8.87 10.66
C GLY A 216 22.45 -7.82 11.74
N ILE A 217 22.62 -6.55 11.40
CA ILE A 217 22.51 -5.43 12.34
C ILE A 217 21.44 -4.45 11.84
N ILE A 218 20.61 -3.95 12.77
CA ILE A 218 19.60 -2.95 12.48
C ILE A 218 19.87 -1.70 13.32
N HIS A 219 20.11 -0.58 12.63
CA HIS A 219 20.38 0.71 13.23
C HIS A 219 19.12 1.59 13.14
N LEU A 220 18.45 1.79 14.28
CA LEU A 220 17.33 2.74 14.38
C LEU A 220 17.84 4.15 14.72
N LYS A 221 17.03 5.18 14.46
CA LYS A 221 17.40 6.59 14.66
C LYS A 221 18.72 6.96 13.98
N THR A 222 19.02 6.31 12.87
CA THR A 222 20.29 6.43 12.15
C THR A 222 20.03 6.88 10.71
N PRO A 223 19.77 8.19 10.51
CA PRO A 223 19.53 8.72 9.17
C PRO A 223 20.82 8.68 8.33
N VAL A 224 20.71 8.09 7.15
CA VAL A 224 21.75 8.18 6.12
C VAL A 224 21.62 9.53 5.42
N GLN A 225 22.70 10.30 5.37
CA GLN A 225 22.72 11.61 4.71
C GLN A 225 23.03 11.51 3.22
N GLU A 226 23.88 10.55 2.84
CA GLU A 226 24.37 10.41 1.48
C GLU A 226 24.83 8.96 1.19
N VAL A 227 24.63 8.49 -0.02
CA VAL A 227 25.39 7.38 -0.58
C VAL A 227 26.63 7.96 -1.26
N VAL A 228 27.80 7.68 -0.70
CA VAL A 228 29.06 8.20 -1.21
C VAL A 228 29.43 7.49 -2.49
N VAL A 229 29.53 8.22 -3.59
CA VAL A 229 29.91 7.71 -4.90
C VAL A 229 31.23 8.33 -5.32
N ARG A 230 32.20 7.51 -5.72
CA ARG A 230 33.48 7.95 -6.27
C ARG A 230 33.78 7.14 -7.52
N ASP A 231 34.20 7.82 -8.58
CA ASP A 231 34.57 7.20 -9.87
C ASP A 231 33.48 6.26 -10.42
N GLY A 232 32.18 6.65 -10.27
CA GLY A 232 31.05 5.87 -10.74
C GLY A 232 30.66 4.66 -9.87
N LYS A 233 31.29 4.50 -8.69
CA LYS A 233 31.09 3.39 -7.76
C LYS A 233 30.60 3.85 -6.39
N ALA A 234 29.63 3.16 -5.82
CA ALA A 234 29.20 3.38 -4.44
C ALA A 234 30.24 2.80 -3.48
N GLU A 235 30.84 3.66 -2.67
CA GLU A 235 31.83 3.26 -1.66
C GLU A 235 31.19 2.95 -0.30
N GLY A 236 30.04 3.57 0.03
CA GLY A 236 29.41 3.39 1.33
C GLY A 236 28.33 4.43 1.63
N LEU A 237 27.97 4.48 2.91
CA LEU A 237 26.93 5.35 3.45
C LEU A 237 27.52 6.38 4.39
N ARG A 238 27.19 7.66 4.21
CA ARG A 238 27.52 8.73 5.16
C ARG A 238 26.49 8.75 6.29
N ILE A 239 26.99 8.58 7.51
CA ILE A 239 26.21 8.58 8.74
C ILE A 239 26.90 9.52 9.72
N GLY A 240 26.32 10.70 9.94
CA GLY A 240 27.02 11.77 10.64
C GLY A 240 28.27 12.22 9.86
N GLU A 241 29.41 12.22 10.51
CA GLU A 241 30.70 12.59 9.91
C GLU A 241 31.44 11.40 9.28
N GLU A 242 30.99 10.18 9.55
CA GLU A 242 31.67 8.96 9.13
C GLU A 242 31.09 8.40 7.82
N VAL A 243 31.96 7.73 7.05
CA VAL A 243 31.56 6.94 5.88
C VAL A 243 31.78 5.47 6.18
N GLN A 244 30.68 4.73 6.31
CA GLN A 244 30.72 3.28 6.46
C GLN A 244 30.77 2.60 5.09
N LYS A 245 31.80 1.79 4.86
CA LYS A 245 32.03 1.12 3.57
C LYS A 245 31.24 -0.19 3.46
N PHE A 246 30.68 -0.43 2.27
CA PHE A 246 29.94 -1.64 1.94
C PHE A 246 30.38 -2.16 0.55
N ASP A 247 30.34 -3.49 0.36
CA ASP A 247 30.55 -4.09 -0.96
C ASP A 247 29.41 -3.76 -1.92
N ARG A 248 28.19 -3.65 -1.38
CA ARG A 248 26.96 -3.25 -2.08
C ARG A 248 26.10 -2.38 -1.19
N THR A 249 25.45 -1.40 -1.80
CA THR A 249 24.52 -0.49 -1.13
C THR A 249 23.15 -0.61 -1.80
N VAL A 250 22.11 -0.73 -0.99
CA VAL A 250 20.73 -0.81 -1.49
C VAL A 250 19.90 0.29 -0.84
N VAL A 251 19.19 1.07 -1.66
CA VAL A 251 18.24 2.06 -1.17
C VAL A 251 16.82 1.56 -1.43
N THR A 252 16.00 1.50 -0.37
CA THR A 252 14.62 1.00 -0.44
C THR A 252 13.58 2.10 -0.28
N LEU A 253 14.01 3.34 -0.48
CA LEU A 253 13.18 4.54 -0.37
C LEU A 253 12.60 4.93 -1.73
N GLN A 254 11.53 5.75 -1.69
CA GLN A 254 10.89 6.27 -2.89
C GLN A 254 11.84 7.15 -3.71
N SER A 255 11.66 7.19 -5.03
CA SER A 255 12.53 7.91 -5.97
C SER A 255 12.84 9.37 -5.57
N PRO A 256 11.90 10.18 -5.06
CA PRO A 256 12.22 11.53 -4.62
C PRO A 256 13.17 11.61 -3.42
N ILE A 257 13.19 10.59 -2.55
CA ILE A 257 14.12 10.50 -1.42
C ILE A 257 15.46 9.97 -1.92
N PHE A 258 15.46 8.94 -2.75
CA PHE A 258 16.66 8.39 -3.38
C PHE A 258 17.49 9.49 -4.07
N LYS A 259 16.85 10.34 -4.87
CA LYS A 259 17.52 11.45 -5.57
C LYS A 259 18.28 12.40 -4.63
N ARG A 260 17.74 12.64 -3.44
CA ARG A 260 18.40 13.52 -2.44
C ARG A 260 19.62 12.85 -1.80
N LEU A 261 19.57 11.54 -1.64
CA LEU A 261 20.67 10.76 -1.06
C LEU A 261 21.83 10.54 -2.03
N ILE A 262 21.58 10.65 -3.35
CA ILE A 262 22.56 10.30 -4.36
C ILE A 262 22.56 11.34 -5.49
N PRO A 263 22.90 12.59 -5.20
CA PRO A 263 22.94 13.65 -6.22
C PRO A 263 23.98 13.39 -7.30
N SER A 264 24.96 12.52 -7.03
CA SER A 264 26.02 12.10 -7.94
C SER A 264 25.67 10.90 -8.84
N ALA A 265 24.42 10.41 -8.83
CA ALA A 265 24.00 9.26 -9.64
C ALA A 265 23.89 9.56 -11.17
N GLY A 266 24.23 10.78 -11.58
CA GLY A 266 24.14 11.23 -12.98
C GLY A 266 22.79 11.91 -13.29
N ALA A 267 22.87 13.06 -14.00
CA ALA A 267 21.69 13.91 -14.25
C ALA A 267 20.60 13.16 -15.05
N GLU A 268 20.98 12.38 -16.04
CA GLU A 268 20.05 11.62 -16.88
C GLU A 268 19.25 10.58 -16.05
N TYR A 269 19.92 9.83 -15.17
CA TYR A 269 19.25 8.87 -14.31
C TYR A 269 18.34 9.53 -13.28
N LEU A 270 18.76 10.66 -12.71
CA LEU A 270 17.94 11.44 -11.77
C LEU A 270 16.70 12.03 -12.45
N ASP A 271 16.82 12.47 -13.72
CA ASP A 271 15.70 12.92 -14.54
C ASP A 271 14.74 11.75 -14.82
N PHE A 272 15.28 10.61 -15.22
CA PHE A 272 14.50 9.39 -15.43
C PHE A 272 13.64 9.02 -14.19
N LEU A 273 14.25 9.01 -13.00
CA LEU A 273 13.53 8.73 -11.75
C LEU A 273 12.47 9.79 -11.41
N SER A 274 12.58 10.99 -11.99
CA SER A 274 11.60 12.08 -11.77
C SER A 274 10.30 11.91 -12.56
N LYS A 275 10.27 10.96 -13.53
CA LYS A 275 9.08 10.69 -14.34
C LYS A 275 8.02 9.88 -13.61
N THR A 276 8.34 9.33 -12.43
CA THR A 276 7.39 8.65 -11.57
C THR A 276 6.95 9.57 -10.44
N ASP A 277 5.71 10.02 -10.49
CA ASP A 277 5.04 10.73 -9.41
C ASP A 277 4.51 9.77 -8.35
N TYR A 278 4.17 10.31 -7.19
CA TYR A 278 3.59 9.55 -6.08
C TYR A 278 2.33 10.23 -5.57
N ILE A 279 1.33 9.42 -5.24
CA ILE A 279 0.20 9.90 -4.47
C ILE A 279 0.53 9.83 -2.98
N GLY A 280 0.12 10.87 -2.24
CA GLY A 280 0.17 10.90 -0.79
C GLY A 280 -1.15 10.47 -0.15
N ILE A 281 -1.21 10.57 1.16
CA ILE A 281 -2.40 10.27 1.94
C ILE A 281 -2.49 11.17 3.20
N VAL A 282 -3.71 11.58 3.52
CA VAL A 282 -4.13 12.00 4.85
C VAL A 282 -5.10 10.94 5.34
N CYS A 283 -4.76 10.23 6.41
CA CYS A 283 -5.52 9.09 6.89
C CYS A 283 -5.77 9.20 8.40
N PRO A 284 -6.87 9.81 8.82
CA PRO A 284 -7.31 9.70 10.20
C PRO A 284 -7.59 8.26 10.57
N ILE A 285 -7.18 7.87 11.78
CA ILE A 285 -7.63 6.69 12.49
C ILE A 285 -8.56 7.19 13.59
N MET A 286 -9.79 6.73 13.54
CA MET A 286 -10.78 6.96 14.57
C MET A 286 -10.92 5.67 15.38
N VAL A 287 -10.64 5.78 16.69
CA VAL A 287 -10.76 4.68 17.65
C VAL A 287 -12.04 4.89 18.43
N LEU A 288 -12.89 3.89 18.43
CA LEU A 288 -14.22 3.91 19.04
C LEU A 288 -14.37 2.85 20.13
N ASP A 289 -15.33 3.06 21.02
CA ASP A 289 -15.72 2.06 22.04
C ASP A 289 -16.68 0.99 21.47
N GLU A 290 -17.35 1.28 20.35
CA GLU A 290 -18.26 0.37 19.66
C GLU A 290 -18.10 0.47 18.16
N ALA A 291 -18.49 -0.57 17.42
CA ALA A 291 -18.45 -0.60 15.96
C ALA A 291 -19.23 0.57 15.34
N LEU A 292 -18.64 1.20 14.32
CA LEU A 292 -19.34 2.19 13.50
C LEU A 292 -20.25 1.51 12.48
N THR A 293 -19.81 0.39 11.91
CA THR A 293 -20.48 -0.31 10.80
C THR A 293 -20.13 -1.80 10.81
N GLU A 294 -20.98 -2.61 10.19
CA GLU A 294 -20.70 -4.03 9.92
C GLU A 294 -19.83 -4.25 8.67
N TYR A 295 -19.55 -3.20 7.90
CA TYR A 295 -18.76 -3.27 6.68
C TYR A 295 -17.28 -3.03 6.99
N TRP A 296 -16.41 -3.93 6.53
CA TRP A 296 -14.97 -3.69 6.61
C TRP A 296 -14.52 -2.54 5.70
N THR A 297 -15.22 -2.35 4.58
CA THR A 297 -15.00 -1.18 3.72
C THR A 297 -16.33 -0.65 3.18
N ILE A 298 -16.48 0.67 3.18
CA ILE A 298 -17.54 1.37 2.48
C ILE A 298 -16.86 2.26 1.43
N ASN A 299 -17.01 1.89 0.16
CA ASN A 299 -16.55 2.68 -0.97
C ASN A 299 -17.46 3.89 -1.16
N ILE A 300 -16.91 5.08 -1.32
CA ILE A 300 -17.68 6.31 -1.41
C ILE A 300 -17.73 6.77 -2.87
N THR A 301 -18.93 6.84 -3.43
CA THR A 301 -19.20 7.36 -4.76
C THR A 301 -19.94 8.70 -4.73
N ASP A 302 -20.18 9.25 -3.55
CA ASP A 302 -20.80 10.56 -3.32
C ASP A 302 -19.70 11.62 -3.21
N GLU A 303 -19.59 12.48 -4.22
CA GLU A 303 -18.52 13.48 -4.31
C GLU A 303 -18.61 14.59 -3.23
N ARG A 304 -19.69 14.63 -2.43
CA ARG A 304 -19.82 15.53 -1.28
C ARG A 304 -18.91 15.11 -0.13
N ILE A 305 -18.59 13.82 -0.04
CA ILE A 305 -17.73 13.29 1.02
C ILE A 305 -16.27 13.39 0.58
N PRO A 306 -15.39 14.05 1.35
CA PRO A 306 -14.03 14.36 0.92
C PRO A 306 -13.06 13.17 1.00
N PHE A 307 -13.33 12.15 1.80
CA PHE A 307 -12.46 10.98 1.96
C PHE A 307 -12.90 9.81 1.06
N THR A 308 -11.96 8.92 0.76
CA THR A 308 -12.10 7.87 -0.27
C THR A 308 -13.00 6.72 0.18
N GLY A 309 -13.03 6.42 1.47
CA GLY A 309 -13.79 5.32 2.03
C GLY A 309 -13.80 5.33 3.56
N VAL A 310 -14.64 4.49 4.12
CA VAL A 310 -14.64 4.13 5.55
C VAL A 310 -14.14 2.70 5.63
N ILE A 311 -13.07 2.45 6.37
CA ILE A 311 -12.44 1.15 6.50
C ILE A 311 -12.41 0.78 7.97
N GLU A 312 -13.37 -0.03 8.40
CA GLU A 312 -13.42 -0.55 9.76
C GLU A 312 -12.73 -1.92 9.80
N THR A 313 -11.47 -1.92 10.19
CA THR A 313 -10.68 -3.16 10.24
C THR A 313 -11.19 -4.13 11.30
N THR A 314 -11.79 -3.62 12.36
CA THR A 314 -12.41 -4.44 13.40
C THR A 314 -13.75 -5.07 13.02
N ALA A 315 -14.25 -4.82 11.80
CA ALA A 315 -15.30 -5.64 11.20
C ALA A 315 -14.82 -7.07 10.84
N TYR A 316 -13.49 -7.30 10.77
CA TYR A 316 -12.90 -8.64 10.55
C TYR A 316 -11.72 -8.97 11.48
N ILE A 317 -11.19 -7.98 12.21
CA ILE A 317 -10.22 -8.17 13.28
C ILE A 317 -11.00 -8.18 14.60
N ASP A 318 -10.89 -9.25 15.39
CA ASP A 318 -11.51 -9.31 16.72
C ASP A 318 -10.93 -8.17 17.61
N PRO A 319 -11.76 -7.30 18.17
CA PRO A 319 -11.32 -6.18 19.00
C PRO A 319 -10.36 -6.54 20.13
N LYS A 320 -10.42 -7.79 20.65
CA LYS A 320 -9.48 -8.28 21.68
C LYS A 320 -8.02 -8.20 21.26
N TYR A 321 -7.72 -8.23 19.94
CA TYR A 321 -6.34 -8.12 19.41
C TYR A 321 -5.85 -6.67 19.30
N VAL A 322 -6.74 -5.70 19.52
CA VAL A 322 -6.47 -4.26 19.41
C VAL A 322 -6.99 -3.51 20.65
N GLY A 323 -6.78 -4.09 21.85
CA GLY A 323 -7.12 -3.47 23.12
C GLY A 323 -8.61 -3.36 23.44
N GLY A 324 -9.47 -4.11 22.74
CA GLY A 324 -10.93 -4.00 22.85
C GLY A 324 -11.53 -2.83 22.08
N HIS A 325 -10.72 -2.11 21.29
CA HIS A 325 -11.14 -0.96 20.50
C HIS A 325 -11.75 -1.35 19.15
N HIS A 326 -12.53 -0.43 18.59
CA HIS A 326 -12.97 -0.47 17.20
C HIS A 326 -12.19 0.55 16.37
N LEU A 327 -11.54 0.07 15.28
CA LEU A 327 -10.62 0.86 14.48
C LEU A 327 -11.21 1.20 13.12
N VAL A 328 -11.38 2.50 12.87
CA VAL A 328 -11.91 3.03 11.61
C VAL A 328 -10.88 3.93 10.95
N TYR A 329 -10.41 3.55 9.76
CA TYR A 329 -9.50 4.34 8.92
C TYR A 329 -10.30 5.12 7.90
N LEU A 330 -9.97 6.39 7.73
CA LEU A 330 -10.71 7.33 6.89
C LEU A 330 -9.78 8.01 5.88
N PRO A 331 -9.28 7.26 4.88
CA PRO A 331 -8.25 7.74 3.97
C PRO A 331 -8.75 8.81 3.01
N LYS A 332 -7.95 9.84 2.81
CA LYS A 332 -8.00 10.79 1.70
C LYS A 332 -6.66 10.73 0.96
N TYR A 333 -6.66 10.19 -0.24
CA TYR A 333 -5.49 10.26 -1.10
C TYR A 333 -5.29 11.68 -1.61
N THR A 334 -4.05 12.09 -1.77
CA THR A 334 -3.68 13.49 -2.06
C THR A 334 -2.64 13.54 -3.18
N SER A 335 -2.91 14.35 -4.20
CA SER A 335 -1.93 14.65 -5.24
C SER A 335 -0.75 15.46 -4.69
N PRO A 336 0.40 15.50 -5.38
CA PRO A 336 1.51 16.38 -5.01
C PRO A 336 1.05 17.84 -4.86
N GLY A 337 1.37 18.44 -3.73
CA GLY A 337 1.00 19.84 -3.43
C GLY A 337 -0.45 20.05 -2.98
N SER A 338 -1.23 19.01 -2.80
CA SER A 338 -2.63 19.08 -2.34
C SER A 338 -2.78 19.89 -1.05
N GLU A 339 -3.80 20.74 -0.99
CA GLU A 339 -4.13 21.52 0.20
C GLU A 339 -4.52 20.66 1.40
N TRP A 340 -4.95 19.42 1.17
CA TRP A 340 -5.27 18.47 2.24
C TRP A 340 -4.05 18.16 3.11
N GLN A 341 -2.84 18.16 2.55
CA GLN A 341 -1.60 17.94 3.31
C GLN A 341 -1.22 19.11 4.22
N LYS A 342 -1.78 20.31 3.96
CA LYS A 342 -1.48 21.54 4.69
C LYS A 342 -2.50 21.84 5.81
N LYS A 343 -3.70 21.22 5.75
CA LYS A 343 -4.75 21.44 6.76
C LYS A 343 -4.27 20.99 8.14
N THR A 344 -4.66 21.76 9.14
CA THR A 344 -4.40 21.42 10.54
C THR A 344 -5.19 20.18 10.98
N ASP A 345 -4.77 19.54 12.05
CA ASP A 345 -5.47 18.37 12.61
C ASP A 345 -6.89 18.72 13.07
N VAL A 346 -7.07 19.95 13.59
CA VAL A 346 -8.39 20.47 14.00
C VAL A 346 -9.33 20.57 12.81
N GLU A 347 -8.87 21.16 11.69
CA GLU A 347 -9.68 21.27 10.46
C GLU A 347 -10.02 19.91 9.87
N ILE A 348 -9.06 18.98 9.81
CA ILE A 348 -9.29 17.62 9.35
C ILE A 348 -10.33 16.93 10.23
N ARG A 349 -10.14 16.95 11.57
CA ARG A 349 -11.08 16.34 12.49
C ARG A 349 -12.50 16.87 12.30
N GLN A 350 -12.68 18.21 12.23
CA GLN A 350 -13.98 18.82 12.02
C GLN A 350 -14.64 18.36 10.73
N ILE A 351 -13.92 18.45 9.60
CA ILE A 351 -14.44 18.05 8.30
C ILE A 351 -14.84 16.57 8.30
N TRP A 352 -14.01 15.69 8.87
CA TRP A 352 -14.30 14.24 8.90
C TRP A 352 -15.50 13.92 9.76
N VAL A 353 -15.59 14.48 10.96
CA VAL A 353 -16.71 14.27 11.88
C VAL A 353 -18.02 14.75 11.28
N ASP A 354 -18.05 15.93 10.66
CA ASP A 354 -19.26 16.45 10.01
C ASP A 354 -19.74 15.55 8.87
N ASN A 355 -18.82 15.02 8.07
CA ASN A 355 -19.16 14.10 6.99
C ASN A 355 -19.55 12.70 7.50
N LEU A 356 -18.98 12.23 8.61
CA LEU A 356 -19.45 11.00 9.27
C LEU A 356 -20.87 11.14 9.80
N LYS A 357 -21.25 12.28 10.40
CA LYS A 357 -22.63 12.57 10.82
C LYS A 357 -23.59 12.59 9.64
N LEU A 358 -23.13 13.05 8.46
CA LEU A 358 -23.91 13.00 7.22
C LEU A 358 -24.10 11.56 6.72
N MET A 359 -23.06 10.72 6.79
CA MET A 359 -23.10 9.33 6.34
C MET A 359 -23.85 8.41 7.30
N PHE A 360 -23.72 8.67 8.60
CA PHE A 360 -24.28 7.89 9.70
C PHE A 360 -25.08 8.81 10.63
N PRO A 361 -26.38 9.04 10.36
CA PRO A 361 -27.19 10.00 11.13
C PRO A 361 -27.26 9.73 12.64
N GLY A 362 -26.97 8.50 13.08
CA GLY A 362 -26.90 8.13 14.51
C GLY A 362 -25.49 8.25 15.12
N PHE A 363 -24.51 8.76 14.36
CA PHE A 363 -23.14 8.86 14.87
C PHE A 363 -23.01 9.98 15.92
N ASP A 364 -22.60 9.58 17.14
CA ASP A 364 -22.24 10.51 18.21
C ASP A 364 -20.71 10.62 18.32
N GLU A 365 -20.17 11.81 18.14
CA GLU A 365 -18.74 12.05 18.24
C GLU A 365 -18.15 11.82 19.64
N LYS A 366 -18.98 11.75 20.67
CA LYS A 366 -18.56 11.40 22.03
C LYS A 366 -18.05 9.96 22.14
N ARG A 367 -18.38 9.10 21.17
CA ARG A 367 -17.87 7.72 21.05
C ARG A 367 -16.42 7.66 20.56
N ILE A 368 -15.88 8.79 20.07
CA ILE A 368 -14.48 8.87 19.62
C ILE A 368 -13.56 8.92 20.83
N ARG A 369 -12.81 7.85 21.05
CA ARG A 369 -11.80 7.77 22.10
C ARG A 369 -10.50 8.45 21.68
N TYR A 370 -10.02 8.12 20.46
CA TYR A 370 -8.85 8.74 19.86
C TYR A 370 -9.15 9.10 18.41
N PHE A 371 -8.61 10.23 17.96
CA PHE A 371 -8.66 10.65 16.55
C PHE A 371 -7.26 11.11 16.13
N ILE A 372 -6.54 10.22 15.47
CA ILE A 372 -5.12 10.41 15.17
C ILE A 372 -4.98 10.56 13.66
N ILE A 373 -4.26 11.59 13.19
CA ILE A 373 -4.13 11.90 11.77
C ILE A 373 -2.73 11.54 11.29
N ASN A 374 -2.66 10.52 10.45
CA ASN A 374 -1.44 10.14 9.76
C ASN A 374 -1.37 10.82 8.39
N ARG A 375 -0.19 11.31 8.04
CA ARG A 375 0.11 11.94 6.74
C ARG A 375 1.35 11.32 6.14
N GLU A 376 1.27 10.99 4.85
CA GLU A 376 2.43 10.61 4.07
C GLU A 376 2.35 11.18 2.66
N ARG A 377 3.52 11.59 2.13
CA ARG A 377 3.61 12.21 0.80
C ARG A 377 3.80 11.21 -0.32
N TYR A 378 4.42 10.07 -0.04
CA TYR A 378 4.85 9.10 -1.04
C TYR A 378 4.35 7.70 -0.67
N VAL A 379 3.07 7.42 -0.96
CA VAL A 379 2.41 6.15 -0.58
C VAL A 379 2.40 5.16 -1.73
N GLU A 380 1.96 5.59 -2.90
CA GLU A 380 1.81 4.73 -4.06
C GLU A 380 2.35 5.45 -5.31
N PRO A 381 3.21 4.81 -6.11
CA PRO A 381 3.69 5.38 -7.36
C PRO A 381 2.54 5.50 -8.36
N LEU A 382 2.54 6.59 -9.11
CA LEU A 382 1.59 6.86 -10.18
C LEU A 382 2.26 6.50 -11.52
N HIS A 383 1.82 5.41 -12.11
CA HIS A 383 2.32 4.96 -13.40
C HIS A 383 1.48 5.59 -14.52
N PRO A 384 2.08 6.40 -15.42
CA PRO A 384 1.37 6.98 -16.56
C PRO A 384 1.13 5.94 -17.67
N LEU A 385 0.48 6.36 -18.76
CA LEU A 385 0.34 5.51 -19.95
C LEU A 385 1.70 5.04 -20.45
N ASN A 386 1.77 3.78 -20.90
CA ASN A 386 2.99 3.14 -21.43
C ASN A 386 4.16 3.11 -20.43
N SER A 387 3.89 2.75 -19.17
CA SER A 387 4.86 2.85 -18.08
C SER A 387 5.96 1.80 -18.07
N SER A 388 5.84 0.68 -18.78
CA SER A 388 6.82 -0.40 -18.64
C SER A 388 8.26 0.04 -18.88
N HIS A 389 8.50 1.02 -19.77
CA HIS A 389 9.82 1.59 -20.04
C HIS A 389 10.25 2.70 -19.05
N LEU A 390 9.35 3.10 -18.13
CA LEU A 390 9.62 4.08 -17.07
C LEU A 390 9.88 3.41 -15.72
N ILE A 391 9.78 2.10 -15.64
CA ILE A 391 10.08 1.35 -14.42
C ILE A 391 11.59 1.27 -14.23
N PRO A 392 12.16 1.80 -13.13
CA PRO A 392 13.59 1.72 -12.91
C PRO A 392 14.05 0.28 -12.66
N ASP A 393 15.23 -0.07 -13.15
CA ASP A 393 15.87 -1.35 -12.83
C ASP A 393 16.33 -1.38 -11.36
N VAL A 394 16.44 -2.59 -10.80
CA VAL A 394 17.06 -2.78 -9.46
C VAL A 394 18.53 -2.39 -9.47
N LYS A 395 19.26 -2.68 -10.57
CA LYS A 395 20.62 -2.19 -10.80
C LYS A 395 20.58 -0.74 -11.26
N THR A 396 21.30 0.13 -10.57
CA THR A 396 21.45 1.52 -11.00
C THR A 396 22.67 1.67 -11.93
N PRO A 397 22.82 2.81 -12.62
CA PRO A 397 24.04 3.10 -13.39
C PRO A 397 25.32 3.23 -12.52
N VAL A 398 25.17 3.40 -11.21
CA VAL A 398 26.31 3.47 -10.27
C VAL A 398 26.70 2.05 -9.85
N GLU A 399 27.95 1.67 -10.07
CA GLU A 399 28.45 0.36 -9.66
C GLU A 399 28.31 0.14 -8.15
N GLY A 400 27.81 -1.04 -7.76
CA GLY A 400 27.60 -1.39 -6.35
C GLY A 400 26.40 -0.76 -5.69
N LEU A 401 25.63 0.09 -6.41
CA LEU A 401 24.39 0.70 -5.93
C LEU A 401 23.16 0.05 -6.55
N TYR A 402 22.16 -0.23 -5.71
CA TYR A 402 20.90 -0.84 -6.10
C TYR A 402 19.72 -0.02 -5.57
N LEU A 403 18.62 -0.02 -6.32
CA LEU A 403 17.35 0.56 -5.94
C LEU A 403 16.31 -0.55 -5.85
N SER A 404 15.65 -0.70 -4.70
CA SER A 404 14.52 -1.62 -4.53
C SER A 404 13.35 -0.86 -3.93
N THR A 405 12.37 -0.47 -4.75
CA THR A 405 11.29 0.43 -4.36
C THR A 405 9.94 0.02 -4.93
N THR A 406 8.87 0.53 -4.34
CA THR A 406 7.51 0.25 -4.80
C THR A 406 7.22 0.73 -6.22
N ALA A 407 7.99 1.69 -6.77
CA ALA A 407 7.88 2.10 -8.17
C ALA A 407 8.17 0.99 -9.18
N GLN A 408 8.88 -0.06 -8.74
CA GLN A 408 9.20 -1.24 -9.56
C GLN A 408 8.10 -2.32 -9.53
N ILE A 409 7.07 -2.13 -8.69
CA ILE A 409 5.94 -3.04 -8.57
C ILE A 409 4.87 -2.63 -9.58
N TYR A 410 4.97 -3.16 -10.81
CA TYR A 410 4.07 -2.85 -11.91
C TYR A 410 3.85 -4.09 -12.77
N PRO A 411 2.63 -4.36 -13.25
CA PRO A 411 1.36 -3.66 -13.01
C PRO A 411 0.63 -4.08 -11.72
N ALA A 412 1.30 -4.84 -10.84
CA ALA A 412 0.73 -5.29 -9.59
C ALA A 412 0.43 -4.11 -8.62
N LEU A 413 -0.44 -4.35 -7.65
CA LEU A 413 -0.72 -3.40 -6.58
C LEU A 413 0.39 -3.42 -5.54
N THR A 414 0.74 -2.25 -5.00
CA THR A 414 1.63 -2.14 -3.84
C THR A 414 0.89 -2.62 -2.58
N ASN A 415 1.31 -3.75 -2.06
CA ASN A 415 0.79 -4.38 -0.83
C ASN A 415 1.84 -5.34 -0.26
N GLY A 416 1.57 -5.96 0.90
CA GLY A 416 2.53 -6.87 1.56
C GLY A 416 3.01 -8.02 0.67
N GLU A 417 2.12 -8.64 -0.10
CA GLU A 417 2.43 -9.71 -1.05
C GLU A 417 3.45 -9.27 -2.12
N SER A 418 3.13 -8.18 -2.81
CA SER A 418 3.96 -7.70 -3.92
C SER A 418 5.28 -7.09 -3.44
N VAL A 419 5.30 -6.43 -2.28
CA VAL A 419 6.50 -5.83 -1.70
C VAL A 419 7.48 -6.91 -1.24
N THR A 420 7.02 -7.92 -0.51
CA THR A 420 7.89 -9.02 -0.05
C THR A 420 8.42 -9.87 -1.20
N ARG A 421 7.57 -10.13 -2.22
CA ARG A 421 7.99 -10.82 -3.45
C ARG A 421 9.02 -10.01 -4.24
N HIS A 422 8.83 -8.69 -4.37
CA HIS A 422 9.80 -7.83 -5.05
C HIS A 422 11.14 -7.77 -4.29
N ALA A 423 11.11 -7.79 -2.96
CA ALA A 423 12.32 -7.86 -2.14
C ALA A 423 13.10 -9.17 -2.38
N ASP A 424 12.42 -10.33 -2.49
CA ASP A 424 13.06 -11.60 -2.84
C ASP A 424 13.71 -11.55 -4.23
N THR A 425 12.98 -11.05 -5.22
CA THR A 425 13.50 -10.85 -6.58
C THR A 425 14.71 -9.90 -6.58
N SER A 426 14.62 -8.78 -5.85
CA SER A 426 15.73 -7.83 -5.71
C SER A 426 16.95 -8.45 -5.06
N ALA A 427 16.78 -9.29 -4.04
CA ALA A 427 17.90 -10.00 -3.40
C ALA A 427 18.63 -10.90 -4.41
N LYS A 428 17.90 -11.65 -5.23
CA LYS A 428 18.50 -12.47 -6.31
C LYS A 428 19.28 -11.62 -7.31
N ILE A 429 18.71 -10.52 -7.79
CA ILE A 429 19.38 -9.60 -8.73
C ILE A 429 20.65 -9.02 -8.11
N ILE A 430 20.58 -8.57 -6.83
CA ILE A 430 21.73 -8.06 -6.09
C ILE A 430 22.83 -9.10 -5.98
N LEU A 431 22.50 -10.37 -5.82
CA LEU A 431 23.46 -11.47 -5.71
C LEU A 431 23.94 -12.00 -7.08
N GLY A 432 23.33 -11.59 -8.18
CA GLY A 432 23.61 -12.13 -9.52
C GLY A 432 23.04 -13.52 -9.75
N LEU A 433 22.01 -13.89 -8.99
CA LEU A 433 21.26 -15.15 -9.13
C LEU A 433 20.12 -14.99 -10.16
N PRO A 434 19.61 -16.08 -10.73
CA PRO A 434 18.39 -16.05 -11.54
C PRO A 434 17.21 -15.52 -10.73
N ALA A 435 16.46 -14.54 -11.28
CA ALA A 435 15.35 -13.87 -10.63
C ALA A 435 14.02 -14.65 -10.81
#